data_d292ad24c87f6f307a602db8003bbafc
#
_entry.id   d292ad24c87f6f307a602db8003bbafc
#
_cell.length_a   1.000
_cell.length_b   1.000
_cell.length_c   1.000
_cell.angle_alpha   90.00
_cell.angle_beta   90.00
_cell.angle_gamma   90.00
#
_symmetry.space_group_name_H-M   'P 1'
#
loop_
_entity.id
_entity.type
_entity.pdbx_description
1 polymer ?
#
loop_
_entity_poly.entity_id
_entity_poly.type
_entity_poly.pdbx_seq_one_letter_code
_entity_poly.pdbx_strand_id
1 'polypeptide(L)'
;GVANWEMGRAARRGKSFHTLVEQYIKGETPSIRDVLPLGLFKLLKPYIDQIDNIHLLEAIMYSKKLTVAGQVDCVAEYNGKLSVIDFKTANKERQESWIDNYFLQTTAYAHMYEETFGTPIEQIVILIASEDGTTQAFIKNKADYEKELGKAIQGFYKYYEDQNKDKIAQSKI
;
A
#
# COMPACT_ATOMS: atom_id res chain seq x y z
N GLY A 1 24.44 9.44 -8.42
CA GLY A 1 24.48 8.72 -9.66
C GLY A 1 23.10 8.52 -10.28
N VAL A 2 23.04 7.87 -11.43
CA VAL A 2 21.80 7.62 -12.19
C VAL A 2 20.73 6.89 -11.37
N ALA A 3 21.14 5.87 -10.57
CA ALA A 3 20.22 5.11 -9.73
C ALA A 3 19.51 5.99 -8.69
N ASN A 4 20.23 6.90 -8.05
CA ASN A 4 19.64 7.82 -7.06
C ASN A 4 18.68 8.82 -7.72
N TRP A 5 19.00 9.28 -8.92
CA TRP A 5 18.13 10.16 -9.69
C TRP A 5 16.82 9.44 -10.06
N GLU A 6 16.89 8.22 -10.53
CA GLU A 6 15.72 7.39 -10.88
C GLU A 6 14.84 7.12 -9.65
N MET A 7 15.42 6.79 -8.50
CA MET A 7 14.68 6.60 -7.24
C MET A 7 13.97 7.88 -6.81
N GLY A 8 14.65 9.03 -6.89
CA GLY A 8 14.06 10.33 -6.57
C GLY A 8 12.90 10.68 -7.51
N ARG A 9 13.06 10.41 -8.81
CA ARG A 9 12.01 10.62 -9.81
C ARG A 9 10.79 9.74 -9.53
N ALA A 10 11.00 8.47 -9.25
CA ALA A 10 9.93 7.53 -8.91
C ALA A 10 9.18 7.93 -7.64
N ALA A 11 9.89 8.37 -6.60
CA ALA A 11 9.29 8.84 -5.36
C ALA A 11 8.42 10.09 -5.58
N ARG A 12 8.90 11.08 -6.33
CA ARG A 12 8.14 12.30 -6.67
C ARG A 12 6.90 11.96 -7.50
N ARG A 13 7.05 11.09 -8.49
CA ARG A 13 5.94 10.60 -9.32
C ARG A 13 4.86 9.95 -8.46
N GLY A 14 5.25 9.05 -7.57
CA GLY A 14 4.33 8.34 -6.68
C GLY A 14 3.60 9.29 -5.75
N LYS A 15 4.31 10.24 -5.13
CA LYS A 15 3.71 11.24 -4.24
C LYS A 15 2.68 12.11 -4.97
N SER A 16 3.03 12.61 -6.15
CA SER A 16 2.13 13.43 -6.97
C SER A 16 0.91 12.63 -7.44
N PHE A 17 1.11 11.39 -7.83
CA PHE A 17 0.03 10.49 -8.23
C PHE A 17 -0.94 10.24 -7.07
N HIS A 18 -0.46 9.92 -5.88
CA HIS A 18 -1.30 9.72 -4.70
C HIS A 18 -2.10 10.98 -4.34
N THR A 19 -1.50 12.16 -4.45
CA THR A 19 -2.19 13.42 -4.23
C THR A 19 -3.34 13.60 -5.22
N LEU A 20 -3.13 13.30 -6.49
CA LEU A 20 -4.18 13.39 -7.52
C LEU A 20 -5.33 12.42 -7.25
N VAL A 21 -5.04 11.18 -6.88
CA VAL A 21 -6.05 10.18 -6.53
C VAL A 21 -6.88 10.65 -5.33
N GLU A 22 -6.22 11.13 -4.28
CA GLU A 22 -6.88 11.64 -3.07
C GLU A 22 -7.81 12.81 -3.40
N GLN A 23 -7.30 13.80 -4.14
CA GLN A 23 -8.09 14.97 -4.56
C GLN A 23 -9.30 14.56 -5.39
N TYR A 24 -9.11 13.64 -6.32
CA TYR A 24 -10.20 13.14 -7.15
C TYR A 24 -11.30 12.45 -6.31
N ILE A 25 -10.91 11.58 -5.41
CA ILE A 25 -11.86 10.86 -4.53
C ILE A 25 -12.63 11.86 -3.64
N LYS A 26 -11.96 12.91 -3.15
CA LYS A 26 -12.57 13.97 -2.34
C LYS A 26 -13.41 14.97 -3.15
N GLY A 27 -13.37 14.91 -4.47
CA GLY A 27 -14.04 15.90 -5.34
C GLY A 27 -13.36 17.26 -5.36
N GLU A 28 -12.09 17.33 -4.99
CA GLU A 28 -11.29 18.56 -5.00
C GLU A 28 -10.68 18.82 -6.39
N THR A 29 -10.34 20.10 -6.66
CA THR A 29 -9.66 20.49 -7.87
C THR A 29 -8.21 19.98 -7.84
N PRO A 30 -7.72 19.32 -8.91
CA PRO A 30 -6.34 18.86 -8.97
C PRO A 30 -5.33 20.01 -8.85
N SER A 31 -4.38 19.88 -7.91
CA SER A 31 -3.31 20.87 -7.71
C SER A 31 -2.06 20.57 -8.53
N ILE A 32 -1.91 19.33 -9.01
CA ILE A 32 -0.74 18.85 -9.75
C ILE A 32 -1.03 18.89 -11.23
N ARG A 33 -0.11 19.51 -12.00
CA ARG A 33 -0.25 19.69 -13.45
C ARG A 33 0.83 18.98 -14.25
N ASP A 34 1.74 18.27 -13.58
CA ASP A 34 2.78 17.51 -14.24
C ASP A 34 2.19 16.42 -15.14
N VAL A 35 2.67 16.36 -16.36
CA VAL A 35 2.13 15.48 -17.41
C VAL A 35 2.19 14.00 -17.02
N LEU A 36 3.29 13.56 -16.42
CA LEU A 36 3.48 12.16 -16.07
C LEU A 36 2.51 11.68 -14.99
N PRO A 37 2.44 12.30 -13.79
CA PRO A 37 1.46 11.88 -12.78
C PRO A 37 0.02 12.03 -13.26
N LEU A 38 -0.30 13.07 -14.04
CA LEU A 38 -1.64 13.23 -14.62
C LEU A 38 -1.97 12.11 -15.61
N GLY A 39 -1.01 11.70 -16.44
CA GLY A 39 -1.18 10.60 -17.38
C GLY A 39 -1.44 9.28 -16.66
N LEU A 40 -0.66 8.98 -15.62
CA LEU A 40 -0.84 7.78 -14.81
C LEU A 40 -2.19 7.78 -14.09
N PHE A 41 -2.60 8.91 -13.54
CA PHE A 41 -3.92 9.07 -12.93
C PHE A 41 -5.04 8.79 -13.94
N LYS A 42 -4.95 9.34 -15.15
CA LYS A 42 -5.96 9.12 -16.20
C LYS A 42 -6.04 7.65 -16.61
N LEU A 43 -4.91 6.94 -16.65
CA LEU A 43 -4.89 5.49 -16.90
C LEU A 43 -5.67 4.73 -15.84
N LEU A 44 -5.51 5.09 -14.57
CA LEU A 44 -6.11 4.36 -13.47
C LEU A 44 -7.54 4.82 -13.14
N LYS A 45 -7.97 5.97 -13.63
CA LYS A 45 -9.27 6.56 -13.32
C LYS A 45 -10.46 5.60 -13.48
N PRO A 46 -10.56 4.79 -14.55
CA PRO A 46 -11.66 3.83 -14.68
C PRO A 46 -11.76 2.83 -13.51
N TYR A 47 -10.63 2.45 -12.93
CA TYR A 47 -10.59 1.57 -11.75
C TYR A 47 -10.94 2.33 -10.47
N ILE A 48 -10.49 3.57 -10.34
CA ILE A 48 -10.80 4.43 -9.20
C ILE A 48 -12.31 4.74 -9.16
N ASP A 49 -12.94 4.91 -10.31
CA ASP A 49 -14.39 5.15 -10.42
C ASP A 49 -15.25 3.95 -9.96
N GLN A 50 -14.66 2.77 -9.79
CA GLN A 50 -15.34 1.60 -9.23
C GLN A 50 -15.34 1.57 -7.69
N ILE A 51 -14.62 2.47 -7.06
CA ILE A 51 -14.55 2.60 -5.60
C ILE A 51 -15.80 3.30 -5.12
N ASP A 52 -16.42 2.76 -4.07
CA ASP A 52 -17.63 3.30 -3.47
C ASP A 52 -17.56 3.25 -1.94
N ASN A 53 -18.40 4.02 -1.27
CA ASN A 53 -18.52 4.05 0.20
C ASN A 53 -17.16 4.13 0.91
N ILE A 54 -16.50 5.28 0.77
CA ILE A 54 -15.18 5.53 1.36
C ILE A 54 -15.29 5.59 2.89
N HIS A 55 -14.52 4.75 3.58
CA HIS A 55 -14.42 4.74 5.04
C HIS A 55 -13.17 5.46 5.54
N LEU A 56 -12.02 5.22 4.90
CA LEU A 56 -10.76 5.89 5.18
C LEU A 56 -10.05 6.27 3.90
N LEU A 57 -9.36 7.41 3.93
CA LEU A 57 -8.54 7.89 2.83
C LEU A 57 -7.29 8.55 3.39
N GLU A 58 -6.11 8.08 2.96
CA GLU A 58 -4.80 8.58 3.41
C GLU A 58 -4.70 8.67 4.94
N ALA A 59 -5.01 7.59 5.64
CA ALA A 59 -5.09 7.55 7.10
C ALA A 59 -3.92 6.77 7.71
N ILE A 60 -3.35 7.33 8.79
CA ILE A 60 -2.33 6.64 9.57
C ILE A 60 -3.02 5.64 10.49
N MET A 61 -2.55 4.40 10.46
CA MET A 61 -3.05 3.31 11.29
C MET A 61 -1.89 2.58 11.96
N TYR A 62 -2.21 1.89 13.03
CA TYR A 62 -1.24 1.03 13.71
C TYR A 62 -1.93 -0.22 14.28
N SER A 63 -1.13 -1.26 14.50
CA SER A 63 -1.56 -2.46 15.20
C SER A 63 -0.67 -2.66 16.43
N LYS A 64 -1.28 -2.77 17.60
CA LYS A 64 -0.58 -3.14 18.83
C LYS A 64 -0.15 -4.60 18.79
N LYS A 65 -1.00 -5.47 18.23
CA LYS A 65 -0.71 -6.90 18.11
C LYS A 65 0.48 -7.18 17.22
N LEU A 66 0.53 -6.51 16.06
CA LEU A 66 1.59 -6.70 15.06
C LEU A 66 2.78 -5.77 15.32
N THR A 67 2.63 -4.77 16.17
CA THR A 67 3.63 -3.73 16.45
C THR A 67 4.11 -3.05 15.17
N VAL A 68 3.18 -2.73 14.28
CA VAL A 68 3.44 -2.05 13.01
C VAL A 68 2.52 -0.86 12.84
N ALA A 69 3.00 0.13 12.13
CA ALA A 69 2.25 1.32 11.75
C ALA A 69 2.45 1.60 10.27
N GLY A 70 1.50 2.30 9.67
CA GLY A 70 1.59 2.70 8.26
C GLY A 70 0.45 3.61 7.86
N GLN A 71 0.58 4.22 6.70
CA GLN A 71 -0.46 5.03 6.10
C GLN A 71 -1.20 4.20 5.06
N VAL A 72 -2.49 3.94 5.31
CA VAL A 72 -3.35 3.24 4.38
C VAL A 72 -3.85 4.24 3.33
N ASP A 73 -3.81 3.87 2.05
CA ASP A 73 -4.31 4.73 0.99
C ASP A 73 -5.82 4.88 1.05
N CYS A 74 -6.56 3.77 1.10
CA CYS A 74 -8.01 3.80 1.05
C CYS A 74 -8.61 2.54 1.69
N VAL A 75 -9.67 2.71 2.46
CA VAL A 75 -10.59 1.64 2.86
C VAL A 75 -11.97 2.01 2.35
N ALA A 76 -12.50 1.17 1.47
CA ALA A 76 -13.75 1.44 0.78
C ALA A 76 -14.32 0.15 0.19
N GLU A 77 -15.53 0.24 -0.37
CA GLU A 77 -16.06 -0.87 -1.15
C GLU A 77 -15.46 -0.89 -2.56
N TYR A 78 -15.04 -2.06 -2.99
CA TYR A 78 -14.61 -2.34 -4.34
C TYR A 78 -15.33 -3.58 -4.85
N ASN A 79 -16.07 -3.44 -5.96
CA ASN A 79 -16.96 -4.49 -6.46
C ASN A 79 -17.95 -4.99 -5.38
N GLY A 80 -18.47 -4.07 -4.58
CA GLY A 80 -19.46 -4.37 -3.54
C GLY A 80 -18.93 -4.99 -2.26
N LYS A 81 -17.59 -5.13 -2.11
CA LYS A 81 -16.95 -5.67 -0.90
C LYS A 81 -16.06 -4.64 -0.23
N LEU A 82 -16.16 -4.55 1.10
CA LEU A 82 -15.26 -3.72 1.88
C LEU A 82 -13.82 -4.21 1.70
N SER A 83 -12.93 -3.31 1.31
CA SER A 83 -11.57 -3.64 0.88
C SER A 83 -10.56 -2.64 1.41
N VAL A 84 -9.33 -3.09 1.60
CA VAL A 84 -8.18 -2.21 1.65
C VAL A 84 -7.66 -2.05 0.22
N ILE A 85 -7.56 -0.82 -0.23
CA ILE A 85 -7.16 -0.48 -1.60
C ILE A 85 -5.85 0.31 -1.55
N ASP A 86 -4.87 -0.16 -2.31
CA ASP A 86 -3.56 0.46 -2.40
C ASP A 86 -3.27 0.87 -3.83
N PHE A 87 -2.82 2.11 -4.01
CA PHE A 87 -2.50 2.67 -5.33
C PHE A 87 -1.00 2.69 -5.53
N LYS A 88 -0.54 2.16 -6.65
CA LYS A 88 0.89 2.08 -6.98
C LYS A 88 1.17 2.63 -8.36
N THR A 89 2.36 3.18 -8.53
CA THR A 89 2.92 3.51 -9.83
C THR A 89 4.14 2.64 -10.10
N ALA A 90 4.42 2.38 -11.36
CA ALA A 90 5.58 1.62 -11.79
C ALA A 90 6.13 2.14 -13.12
N ASN A 91 7.36 1.76 -13.46
CA ASN A 91 7.92 2.09 -14.76
C ASN A 91 7.31 1.24 -15.86
N LYS A 92 7.04 -0.02 -15.56
CA LYS A 92 6.45 -0.99 -16.50
C LYS A 92 5.59 -1.99 -15.76
N GLU A 93 4.82 -2.77 -16.50
CA GLU A 93 3.99 -3.85 -15.97
C GLU A 93 4.76 -4.72 -14.96
N ARG A 94 4.10 -5.04 -13.85
CA ARG A 94 4.66 -5.86 -12.77
C ARG A 94 4.19 -7.29 -12.87
N GLN A 95 5.10 -8.25 -12.68
CA GLN A 95 4.73 -9.64 -12.47
C GLN A 95 4.17 -9.81 -11.06
N GLU A 96 3.08 -10.55 -10.94
CA GLU A 96 2.41 -10.78 -9.66
C GLU A 96 3.35 -11.37 -8.60
N SER A 97 4.21 -12.31 -9.01
CA SER A 97 5.19 -12.94 -8.11
C SER A 97 6.23 -11.98 -7.54
N TRP A 98 6.39 -10.79 -8.13
CA TRP A 98 7.38 -9.80 -7.68
C TRP A 98 6.80 -8.76 -6.71
N ILE A 99 5.49 -8.79 -6.47
CA ILE A 99 4.80 -7.80 -5.65
C ILE A 99 4.10 -8.41 -4.43
N ASP A 100 4.54 -9.57 -3.97
CA ASP A 100 4.01 -10.20 -2.76
C ASP A 100 4.06 -9.27 -1.54
N ASN A 101 5.11 -8.43 -1.45
CA ASN A 101 5.23 -7.43 -0.41
C ASN A 101 4.06 -6.42 -0.40
N TYR A 102 3.47 -6.09 -1.55
CA TYR A 102 2.29 -5.22 -1.61
C TYR A 102 1.07 -5.92 -1.00
N PHE A 103 0.90 -7.21 -1.29
CA PHE A 103 -0.20 -7.99 -0.72
C PHE A 103 -0.03 -8.18 0.79
N LEU A 104 1.19 -8.39 1.27
CA LEU A 104 1.48 -8.50 2.71
C LEU A 104 1.21 -7.18 3.43
N GLN A 105 1.64 -6.05 2.87
CA GLN A 105 1.39 -4.72 3.41
C GLN A 105 -0.11 -4.44 3.51
N THR A 106 -0.85 -4.72 2.45
CA THR A 106 -2.29 -4.47 2.37
C THR A 106 -3.06 -5.39 3.32
N THR A 107 -2.61 -6.64 3.47
CA THR A 107 -3.14 -7.58 4.46
C THR A 107 -2.91 -7.07 5.89
N ALA A 108 -1.73 -6.54 6.19
CA ALA A 108 -1.44 -5.93 7.48
C ALA A 108 -2.39 -4.74 7.77
N TYR A 109 -2.65 -3.90 6.78
CA TYR A 109 -3.62 -2.80 6.93
C TYR A 109 -5.04 -3.29 7.22
N ALA A 110 -5.46 -4.40 6.62
CA ALA A 110 -6.75 -5.01 6.93
C ALA A 110 -6.84 -5.42 8.41
N HIS A 111 -5.78 -5.99 8.95
CA HIS A 111 -5.70 -6.32 10.39
C HIS A 111 -5.69 -5.08 11.28
N MET A 112 -4.97 -4.03 10.89
CA MET A 112 -4.96 -2.76 11.63
C MET A 112 -6.35 -2.15 11.69
N TYR A 113 -7.08 -2.18 10.58
CA TYR A 113 -8.45 -1.67 10.50
C TYR A 113 -9.41 -2.46 11.41
N GLU A 114 -9.37 -3.78 11.35
CA GLU A 114 -10.19 -4.64 12.19
C GLU A 114 -9.90 -4.41 13.68
N GLU A 115 -8.63 -4.29 14.05
CA GLU A 115 -8.21 -4.05 15.43
C GLU A 115 -8.74 -2.70 15.95
N THR A 116 -8.73 -1.66 15.11
CA THR A 116 -9.15 -0.31 15.47
C THR A 116 -10.67 -0.14 15.46
N PHE A 117 -11.36 -0.68 14.46
CA PHE A 117 -12.78 -0.43 14.20
C PHE A 117 -13.68 -1.63 14.46
N GLY A 118 -13.12 -2.81 14.69
CA GLY A 118 -13.87 -4.03 14.95
C GLY A 118 -14.52 -4.66 13.71
N THR A 119 -14.29 -4.11 12.52
CA THR A 119 -14.88 -4.60 11.27
C THR A 119 -13.86 -5.40 10.49
N PRO A 120 -14.09 -6.69 10.21
CA PRO A 120 -13.19 -7.50 9.39
C PRO A 120 -13.21 -7.07 7.92
N ILE A 121 -12.04 -7.06 7.30
CA ILE A 121 -11.89 -6.83 5.86
C ILE A 121 -11.28 -8.09 5.23
N GLU A 122 -11.99 -8.67 4.28
CA GLU A 122 -11.58 -9.91 3.60
C GLU A 122 -10.84 -9.65 2.29
N GLN A 123 -11.17 -8.56 1.60
CA GLN A 123 -10.65 -8.25 0.27
C GLN A 123 -9.56 -7.20 0.31
N ILE A 124 -8.47 -7.48 -0.38
CA ILE A 124 -7.39 -6.52 -0.63
C ILE A 124 -7.27 -6.25 -2.13
N VAL A 125 -7.00 -5.00 -2.49
CA VAL A 125 -6.96 -4.55 -3.88
C VAL A 125 -5.69 -3.73 -4.10
N ILE A 126 -4.92 -4.08 -5.11
CA ILE A 126 -3.75 -3.31 -5.56
C ILE A 126 -4.06 -2.81 -6.97
N LEU A 127 -4.05 -1.51 -7.14
CA LEU A 127 -4.24 -0.85 -8.44
C LEU A 127 -2.94 -0.19 -8.87
N ILE A 128 -2.41 -0.59 -10.03
CA ILE A 128 -1.12 -0.12 -10.52
C ILE A 128 -1.29 0.57 -11.88
N ALA A 129 -0.74 1.78 -12.00
CA ALA A 129 -0.55 2.47 -13.26
C ALA A 129 0.94 2.54 -13.59
N SER A 130 1.32 2.12 -14.78
CA SER A 130 2.70 2.05 -15.24
C SER A 130 3.00 3.03 -16.37
N GLU A 131 4.24 3.52 -16.42
CA GLU A 131 4.68 4.48 -17.45
C GLU A 131 4.63 3.91 -18.87
N ASP A 132 4.64 2.58 -19.02
CA ASP A 132 4.45 1.91 -20.31
C ASP A 132 2.99 1.92 -20.82
N GLY A 133 2.08 2.54 -20.06
CA GLY A 133 0.66 2.64 -20.42
C GLY A 133 -0.19 1.48 -19.89
N THR A 134 0.39 0.52 -19.16
CA THR A 134 -0.36 -0.60 -18.62
C THR A 134 -1.03 -0.24 -17.30
N THR A 135 -2.19 -0.84 -17.06
CA THR A 135 -2.91 -0.80 -15.79
C THR A 135 -3.12 -2.22 -15.29
N GLN A 136 -3.02 -2.39 -13.96
CA GLN A 136 -3.21 -3.70 -13.34
C GLN A 136 -4.10 -3.56 -12.11
N ALA A 137 -5.04 -4.47 -11.98
CA ALA A 137 -5.91 -4.57 -10.80
C ALA A 137 -5.78 -5.97 -10.21
N PHE A 138 -5.19 -6.06 -9.04
CA PHE A 138 -5.08 -7.32 -8.31
C PHE A 138 -6.11 -7.32 -7.18
N ILE A 139 -7.09 -8.19 -7.28
CA ILE A 139 -8.14 -8.36 -6.28
C ILE A 139 -7.91 -9.71 -5.63
N LYS A 140 -7.56 -9.72 -4.35
CA LYS A 140 -7.16 -10.91 -3.62
C LYS A 140 -7.96 -11.06 -2.32
N ASN A 141 -7.96 -12.27 -1.80
CA ASN A 141 -8.49 -12.57 -0.49
C ASN A 141 -7.34 -12.48 0.52
N LYS A 142 -7.51 -11.70 1.56
CA LYS A 142 -6.55 -11.55 2.65
C LYS A 142 -6.13 -12.90 3.25
N ALA A 143 -7.04 -13.87 3.31
CA ALA A 143 -6.76 -15.20 3.85
C ALA A 143 -5.58 -15.91 3.15
N ASP A 144 -5.36 -15.62 1.86
CA ASP A 144 -4.28 -16.22 1.08
C ASP A 144 -2.89 -15.74 1.50
N TYR A 145 -2.80 -14.64 2.24
CA TYR A 145 -1.53 -14.01 2.66
C TYR A 145 -1.28 -14.03 4.17
N GLU A 146 -2.22 -14.54 4.97
CA GLU A 146 -2.13 -14.57 6.43
C GLU A 146 -0.89 -15.30 6.93
N LYS A 147 -0.61 -16.46 6.36
CA LYS A 147 0.52 -17.30 6.76
C LYS A 147 1.86 -16.61 6.46
N GLU A 148 1.99 -16.02 5.28
CA GLU A 148 3.21 -15.32 4.87
C GLU A 148 3.42 -14.04 5.66
N LEU A 149 2.34 -13.32 5.98
CA LEU A 149 2.40 -12.16 6.85
C LEU A 149 2.91 -12.55 8.25
N GLY A 150 2.38 -13.63 8.81
CA GLY A 150 2.82 -14.15 10.10
C GLY A 150 4.31 -14.50 10.11
N LYS A 151 4.81 -15.15 9.07
CA LYS A 151 6.24 -15.47 8.91
C LYS A 151 7.11 -14.22 8.81
N ALA A 152 6.68 -13.23 8.04
CA ALA A 152 7.41 -11.98 7.88
C ALA A 152 7.55 -11.23 9.21
N ILE A 153 6.49 -11.18 10.01
CA ILE A 153 6.48 -10.55 11.33
C ILE A 153 7.36 -11.32 12.31
N GLN A 154 7.27 -12.66 12.35
CA GLN A 154 8.12 -13.48 13.19
C GLN A 154 9.60 -13.32 12.83
N GLY A 155 9.93 -13.28 11.55
CA GLY A 155 11.29 -13.03 11.07
C GLY A 155 11.83 -11.67 11.53
N PHE A 156 11.02 -10.63 11.50
CA PHE A 156 11.38 -9.31 12.00
C PHE A 156 11.64 -9.32 13.50
N TYR A 157 10.79 -9.95 14.32
CA TYR A 157 10.98 -10.04 15.76
C TYR A 157 12.24 -10.82 16.13
N LYS A 158 12.48 -11.95 15.47
CA LYS A 158 13.69 -12.73 15.70
C LYS A 158 14.95 -11.92 15.41
N TYR A 159 14.97 -11.22 14.29
CA TYR A 159 16.09 -10.34 13.94
C TYR A 159 16.32 -9.27 15.01
N TYR A 160 15.25 -8.62 15.48
CA TYR A 160 15.30 -7.58 16.48
C TYR A 160 15.80 -8.11 17.83
N GLU A 161 15.32 -9.27 18.26
CA GLU A 161 15.78 -9.92 19.50
C GLU A 161 17.26 -10.27 19.42
N ASP A 162 17.74 -10.83 18.32
CA ASP A 162 19.14 -11.18 18.14
C ASP A 162 20.04 -9.95 18.21
N GLN A 163 19.65 -8.84 17.56
CA GLN A 163 20.38 -7.57 17.65
C GLN A 163 20.44 -7.03 19.08
N ASN A 164 19.37 -7.15 19.83
CA ASN A 164 19.34 -6.70 21.23
C ASN A 164 20.16 -7.58 22.15
N LYS A 165 20.18 -8.90 21.94
CA LYS A 165 21.05 -9.84 22.68
C LYS A 165 22.51 -9.49 22.48
N ASP A 166 22.92 -9.19 21.27
CA ASP A 166 24.29 -8.79 20.96
C ASP A 166 24.70 -7.49 21.67
N LYS A 167 23.79 -6.50 21.67
CA LYS A 167 24.01 -5.23 22.39
C LYS A 167 24.14 -5.43 23.89
N ILE A 168 23.32 -6.28 24.49
CA ILE A 168 23.37 -6.60 25.92
C ILE A 168 24.68 -7.34 26.24
N ALA A 169 25.08 -8.29 25.43
CA ALA A 169 26.34 -9.01 25.56
C ALA A 169 27.54 -8.06 25.51
N GLN A 170 27.55 -7.10 24.57
CA GLN A 170 28.60 -6.09 24.48
C GLN A 170 28.62 -5.10 25.66
N SER A 171 27.48 -4.80 26.24
CA SER A 171 27.40 -3.88 27.40
C SER A 171 27.86 -4.49 28.72
N LYS A 172 28.01 -5.81 28.78
CA LYS A 172 28.46 -6.54 30.01
C LYS A 172 29.99 -6.76 30.03
N ILE A 173 30.70 -6.34 29.01
CA ILE A 173 32.15 -6.36 28.96
C ILE A 173 32.71 -5.01 29.40
#